data_adb67798f1362451ba1e4257b4740db0
#
_entry.id   adb67798f1362451ba1e4257b4740db0
#
_cell.length_a   1.000
_cell.length_b   1.000
_cell.length_c   1.000
_cell.angle_alpha   90.00
_cell.angle_beta   90.00
_cell.angle_gamma   90.00
#
_symmetry.space_group_name_H-M   'P 1'
#
loop_
_entity.id
_entity.type
_entity.pdbx_description
1 polymer ?
#
loop_
_entity_poly.entity_id
_entity_poly.type
_entity_poly.pdbx_seq_one_letter_code
_entity_poly.pdbx_strand_id
1 'polypeptide(L)'
;METQGVLQGVETQPVVHSTFVIERSFPKSPKIVFAAFIDPPKMRRWFAEGTHHEVEEFKQDFRLGGSLRLRYRFKEGTLFPGVAITNVGHYHEIVADRRIVIAQTMDLGEKRISAALLTVELVEDGPGTRMTCTHQGAFFEGSDGPKIREAGWNTMFDKLAKELA
;
A
#
# COMPACT_ATOMS: atom_id res chain seq x y z
N MET A 1 -37.50 10.37 -15.14
CA MET A 1 -37.63 8.92 -15.37
C MET A 1 -36.48 8.32 -16.17
N GLU A 2 -35.89 9.04 -17.07
CA GLU A 2 -34.76 8.51 -17.85
C GLU A 2 -33.46 8.39 -17.04
N THR A 3 -33.33 9.11 -15.96
CA THR A 3 -32.17 9.06 -15.06
C THR A 3 -32.08 7.79 -14.24
N GLN A 4 -33.18 7.08 -14.01
CA GLN A 4 -33.15 5.84 -13.22
C GLN A 4 -32.50 4.67 -13.94
N GLY A 5 -32.64 4.57 -15.25
CA GLY A 5 -32.02 3.51 -16.03
C GLY A 5 -30.50 3.60 -16.12
N VAL A 6 -29.97 4.82 -16.14
CA VAL A 6 -28.52 5.06 -16.20
C VAL A 6 -27.88 4.78 -14.83
N LEU A 7 -28.56 5.14 -13.74
CA LEU A 7 -28.11 4.88 -12.39
C LEU A 7 -28.09 3.38 -12.06
N GLN A 8 -29.04 2.61 -12.58
CA GLN A 8 -29.09 1.17 -12.37
C GLN A 8 -27.87 0.44 -12.99
N GLY A 9 -27.35 0.90 -14.13
CA GLY A 9 -26.16 0.33 -14.74
C GLY A 9 -24.89 0.60 -13.93
N VAL A 10 -24.84 1.71 -13.18
CA VAL A 10 -23.70 2.09 -12.32
C VAL A 10 -23.79 1.39 -10.96
N GLU A 11 -25.02 1.08 -10.49
CA GLU A 11 -25.27 0.51 -9.16
C GLU A 11 -25.07 -0.99 -9.08
N THR A 12 -24.78 -1.67 -10.19
CA THR A 12 -24.59 -3.13 -10.19
C THR A 12 -23.36 -3.61 -9.44
N GLN A 13 -22.42 -2.71 -9.11
CA GLN A 13 -21.20 -3.05 -8.37
C GLN A 13 -21.03 -2.13 -7.16
N PRO A 14 -21.53 -2.54 -6.00
CA PRO A 14 -21.37 -1.75 -4.79
C PRO A 14 -19.89 -1.70 -4.37
N VAL A 15 -19.51 -0.65 -3.67
CA VAL A 15 -18.20 -0.54 -3.05
C VAL A 15 -18.03 -1.66 -2.03
N VAL A 16 -16.90 -2.36 -2.10
CA VAL A 16 -16.55 -3.39 -1.13
C VAL A 16 -15.69 -2.77 -0.05
N HIS A 17 -16.19 -2.78 1.19
CA HIS A 17 -15.42 -2.34 2.36
C HIS A 17 -14.80 -3.54 3.03
N SER A 18 -13.51 -3.48 3.33
CA SER A 18 -12.81 -4.59 3.96
C SER A 18 -11.63 -4.10 4.79
N THR A 19 -11.41 -4.79 5.90
CA THR A 19 -10.24 -4.59 6.76
C THR A 19 -9.47 -5.89 6.83
N PHE A 20 -8.16 -5.82 6.61
CA PHE A 20 -7.28 -6.93 6.93
C PHE A 20 -6.12 -6.46 7.81
N VAL A 21 -5.57 -7.39 8.58
CA VAL A 21 -4.47 -7.14 9.51
C VAL A 21 -3.35 -8.13 9.20
N ILE A 22 -2.15 -7.60 9.03
CA ILE A 22 -0.95 -8.40 8.82
C ILE A 22 0.00 -8.16 9.99
N GLU A 23 0.42 -9.25 10.65
CA GLU A 23 1.42 -9.19 11.70
C GLU A 23 2.72 -9.80 11.22
N ARG A 24 3.84 -9.15 11.53
CA ARG A 24 5.19 -9.62 11.20
C ARG A 24 6.13 -9.36 12.36
N SER A 25 7.05 -10.28 12.59
CA SER A 25 8.15 -10.11 13.53
C SER A 25 9.46 -9.92 12.78
N PHE A 26 10.25 -8.95 13.22
CA PHE A 26 11.56 -8.66 12.63
C PHE A 26 12.63 -8.73 13.71
N PRO A 27 13.87 -9.16 13.36
CA PRO A 27 14.95 -9.31 14.35
C PRO A 27 15.61 -8.00 14.77
N LYS A 28 15.21 -6.87 14.16
CA LYS A 28 15.78 -5.55 14.43
C LYS A 28 14.89 -4.73 15.34
N SER A 29 15.46 -3.74 16.02
CA SER A 29 14.73 -2.83 16.91
C SER A 29 13.68 -2.00 16.17
N PRO A 30 12.66 -1.48 16.89
CA PRO A 30 11.67 -0.61 16.25
C PRO A 30 12.27 0.60 15.53
N LYS A 31 13.35 1.16 16.02
CA LYS A 31 14.04 2.27 15.36
C LYS A 31 14.57 1.85 13.99
N ILE A 32 15.16 0.67 13.88
CA ILE A 32 15.71 0.17 12.62
C ILE A 32 14.58 -0.19 11.66
N VAL A 33 13.52 -0.83 12.15
CA VAL A 33 12.33 -1.14 11.33
C VAL A 33 11.70 0.15 10.82
N PHE A 34 11.50 1.13 11.70
CA PHE A 34 10.93 2.42 11.33
C PHE A 34 11.77 3.12 10.26
N ALA A 35 13.09 3.05 10.34
CA ALA A 35 13.98 3.63 9.34
C ALA A 35 13.73 3.09 7.93
N ALA A 36 13.28 1.84 7.79
CA ALA A 36 12.95 1.26 6.48
C ALA A 36 11.68 1.87 5.86
N PHE A 37 10.84 2.50 6.65
CA PHE A 37 9.64 3.22 6.20
C PHE A 37 9.88 4.68 5.87
N ILE A 38 10.94 5.28 6.42
CA ILE A 38 11.18 6.73 6.32
C ILE A 38 12.37 7.10 5.42
N ASP A 39 13.25 6.17 5.16
CA ASP A 39 14.40 6.37 4.27
C ASP A 39 14.00 6.05 2.83
N PRO A 40 13.93 7.04 1.92
CA PRO A 40 13.44 6.80 0.57
C PRO A 40 14.13 5.66 -0.18
N PRO A 41 15.48 5.52 -0.19
CA PRO A 41 16.10 4.38 -0.86
C PRO A 41 15.68 3.03 -0.28
N LYS A 42 15.52 2.92 1.03
CA LYS A 42 15.08 1.68 1.68
C LYS A 42 13.61 1.38 1.37
N MET A 43 12.74 2.38 1.52
CA MET A 43 11.32 2.24 1.21
C MET A 43 11.12 1.84 -0.24
N ARG A 44 11.86 2.45 -1.17
CA ARG A 44 11.80 2.12 -2.59
C ARG A 44 12.05 0.63 -2.84
N ARG A 45 13.07 0.06 -2.19
CA ARG A 45 13.45 -1.34 -2.45
C ARG A 45 12.35 -2.33 -2.08
N TRP A 46 11.74 -2.17 -0.92
CA TRP A 46 10.74 -3.15 -0.49
C TRP A 46 9.31 -2.79 -0.92
N PHE A 47 9.00 -1.52 -1.04
CA PHE A 47 7.64 -1.06 -1.34
C PHE A 47 7.40 -0.90 -2.85
N ALA A 48 8.37 -0.36 -3.59
CA ALA A 48 8.17 0.05 -4.97
C ALA A 48 8.71 -0.95 -6.00
N GLU A 49 9.90 -1.50 -5.77
CA GLU A 49 10.58 -2.35 -6.75
C GLU A 49 10.02 -3.77 -6.79
N GLY A 50 10.00 -4.37 -7.97
CA GLY A 50 9.55 -5.74 -8.16
C GLY A 50 9.99 -6.27 -9.52
N THR A 51 9.86 -7.60 -9.71
CA THR A 51 10.32 -8.27 -10.93
C THR A 51 9.34 -8.20 -12.09
N HIS A 52 8.06 -7.92 -11.80
CA HIS A 52 6.98 -7.95 -12.80
C HIS A 52 6.54 -6.56 -13.27
N HIS A 53 7.19 -5.53 -12.77
CA HIS A 53 6.89 -4.15 -13.14
C HIS A 53 8.16 -3.29 -13.12
N GLU A 54 8.07 -2.12 -13.75
CA GLU A 54 9.12 -1.10 -13.72
C GLU A 54 8.61 0.14 -13.02
N VAL A 55 9.39 0.65 -12.07
CA VAL A 55 9.08 1.89 -11.35
C VAL A 55 9.31 3.06 -12.29
N GLU A 56 8.29 3.86 -12.49
CA GLU A 56 8.36 5.09 -13.28
C GLU A 56 8.51 6.33 -12.41
N GLU A 57 7.94 6.29 -11.21
CA GLU A 57 8.02 7.40 -10.26
C GLU A 57 7.97 6.84 -8.84
N PHE A 58 8.88 7.29 -8.00
CA PHE A 58 8.82 7.07 -6.56
C PHE A 58 9.28 8.35 -5.87
N LYS A 59 8.38 8.96 -5.11
CA LYS A 59 8.66 10.18 -4.34
C LYS A 59 8.10 10.01 -2.94
N GLN A 60 8.90 10.35 -1.95
CA GLN A 60 8.50 10.27 -0.56
C GLN A 60 8.90 11.55 0.16
N ASP A 61 7.90 12.23 0.72
CA ASP A 61 8.07 13.36 1.62
C ASP A 61 7.56 12.93 2.99
N PHE A 62 8.46 12.34 3.80
CA PHE A 62 8.09 11.75 5.08
C PHE A 62 7.98 12.83 6.15
N ARG A 63 6.82 13.42 6.23
CA ARG A 63 6.41 14.38 7.25
C ARG A 63 4.89 14.38 7.35
N LEU A 64 4.38 14.91 8.44
CA LEU A 64 2.92 15.05 8.60
C LEU A 64 2.37 15.90 7.45
N GLY A 65 1.36 15.37 6.75
CA GLY A 65 0.79 15.98 5.57
C GLY A 65 1.60 15.78 4.28
N GLY A 66 2.82 15.22 4.37
CA GLY A 66 3.63 14.91 3.21
C GLY A 66 3.06 13.75 2.38
N SER A 67 3.54 13.61 1.15
CA SER A 67 3.03 12.60 0.22
C SER A 67 4.01 11.45 0.00
N LEU A 68 3.45 10.30 -0.29
CA LEU A 68 4.14 9.12 -0.81
C LEU A 68 3.52 8.81 -2.16
N ARG A 69 4.31 8.88 -3.24
CA ARG A 69 3.80 8.69 -4.58
C ARG A 69 4.60 7.62 -5.30
N LEU A 70 3.89 6.61 -5.79
CA LEU A 70 4.45 5.50 -6.54
C LEU A 70 3.68 5.31 -7.84
N ARG A 71 4.41 5.25 -8.96
CA ARG A 71 3.86 4.81 -10.23
C ARG A 71 4.77 3.73 -10.79
N TYR A 72 4.18 2.61 -11.15
CA TYR A 72 4.89 1.54 -11.85
C TYR A 72 4.05 0.99 -12.99
N ARG A 73 4.73 0.39 -13.95
CA ARG A 73 4.09 -0.17 -15.15
C ARG A 73 4.37 -1.66 -15.22
N PHE A 74 3.32 -2.43 -15.46
CA PHE A 74 3.42 -3.88 -15.61
C PHE A 74 4.19 -4.24 -16.87
N LYS A 75 5.08 -5.25 -16.74
CA LYS A 75 5.85 -5.81 -17.83
C LYS A 75 5.02 -6.79 -18.65
N GLU A 76 5.57 -7.22 -19.80
CA GLU A 76 5.02 -8.33 -20.57
C GLU A 76 4.98 -9.59 -19.73
N GLY A 77 4.00 -10.46 -19.99
CA GLY A 77 3.79 -11.69 -19.25
C GLY A 77 2.96 -11.54 -17.98
N THR A 78 2.47 -10.34 -17.68
CA THR A 78 1.53 -10.09 -16.59
C THR A 78 0.10 -10.00 -17.09
N LEU A 79 -0.90 -9.93 -16.18
CA LEU A 79 -2.31 -9.79 -16.56
C LEU A 79 -2.62 -8.48 -17.25
N PHE A 80 -1.86 -7.42 -16.98
CA PHE A 80 -2.10 -6.08 -17.52
C PHE A 80 -0.83 -5.48 -18.09
N PRO A 81 -0.21 -6.13 -19.12
CA PRO A 81 1.05 -5.63 -19.68
C PRO A 81 0.88 -4.20 -20.21
N GLY A 82 1.84 -3.34 -19.87
CA GLY A 82 1.83 -1.95 -20.32
C GLY A 82 0.90 -1.03 -19.54
N VAL A 83 0.12 -1.53 -18.57
CA VAL A 83 -0.77 -0.72 -17.74
C VAL A 83 -0.03 -0.23 -16.50
N ALA A 84 -0.26 1.02 -16.13
CA ALA A 84 0.36 1.61 -14.95
C ALA A 84 -0.55 1.53 -13.72
N ILE A 85 0.06 1.27 -12.56
CA ILE A 85 -0.53 1.50 -11.25
C ILE A 85 0.02 2.83 -10.72
N THR A 86 -0.87 3.67 -10.21
CA THR A 86 -0.48 4.87 -9.46
C THR A 86 -1.03 4.79 -8.06
N ASN A 87 -0.15 4.87 -7.08
CA ASN A 87 -0.49 4.86 -5.66
C ASN A 87 -0.08 6.21 -5.08
N VAL A 88 -1.02 6.93 -4.49
CA VAL A 88 -0.76 8.23 -3.87
C VAL A 88 -1.23 8.19 -2.42
N GLY A 89 -0.32 8.45 -1.50
CA GLY A 89 -0.61 8.49 -0.08
C GLY A 89 -0.27 9.83 0.55
N HIS A 90 -0.91 10.09 1.69
CA HIS A 90 -0.60 11.24 2.53
C HIS A 90 -0.48 10.80 3.99
N TYR A 91 0.59 11.21 4.65
CA TYR A 91 0.84 10.87 6.05
C TYR A 91 -0.05 11.71 6.97
N HIS A 92 -0.89 11.03 7.76
CA HIS A 92 -1.83 11.67 8.68
C HIS A 92 -1.37 11.64 10.12
N GLU A 93 -0.54 10.65 10.49
CA GLU A 93 0.07 10.59 11.81
C GLU A 93 1.42 9.90 11.74
N ILE A 94 2.37 10.43 12.49
CA ILE A 94 3.72 9.89 12.60
C ILE A 94 4.12 9.99 14.07
N VAL A 95 4.38 8.84 14.69
CA VAL A 95 5.00 8.75 16.02
C VAL A 95 6.30 7.98 15.84
N ALA A 96 7.41 8.64 16.06
CA ALA A 96 8.74 8.07 15.82
C ALA A 96 8.88 6.69 16.44
N ASP A 97 9.35 5.73 15.66
CA ASP A 97 9.64 4.34 16.03
C ASP A 97 8.40 3.55 16.49
N ARG A 98 7.18 4.07 16.35
CA ARG A 98 5.98 3.45 16.90
C ARG A 98 4.79 3.36 15.95
N ARG A 99 4.49 4.41 15.18
CA ARG A 99 3.25 4.43 14.40
C ARG A 99 3.32 5.33 13.19
N ILE A 100 2.78 4.83 12.08
CA ILE A 100 2.57 5.60 10.86
C ILE A 100 1.14 5.36 10.41
N VAL A 101 0.41 6.45 10.11
CA VAL A 101 -0.91 6.35 9.48
C VAL A 101 -0.86 7.11 8.17
N ILE A 102 -1.21 6.41 7.09
CA ILE A 102 -1.22 6.97 5.74
C ILE A 102 -2.54 6.63 5.04
N ALA A 103 -3.17 7.63 4.43
CA ALA A 103 -4.31 7.44 3.56
C ALA A 103 -3.84 7.33 2.12
N GLN A 104 -4.33 6.34 1.38
CA GLN A 104 -3.85 6.04 0.03
C GLN A 104 -5.00 5.91 -0.95
N THR A 105 -4.75 6.34 -2.19
CA THR A 105 -5.58 5.97 -3.34
C THR A 105 -4.77 5.15 -4.32
N MET A 106 -5.44 4.28 -5.07
CA MET A 106 -4.79 3.48 -6.11
C MET A 106 -5.59 3.58 -7.40
N ASP A 107 -4.86 3.83 -8.49
CA ASP A 107 -5.42 3.87 -9.83
C ASP A 107 -4.79 2.77 -10.68
N LEU A 108 -5.62 2.10 -11.47
CA LEU A 108 -5.19 1.18 -12.52
C LEU A 108 -5.43 1.88 -13.86
N GLY A 109 -4.35 2.28 -14.54
CA GLY A 109 -4.46 3.19 -15.66
C GLY A 109 -5.07 4.51 -15.21
N GLU A 110 -6.17 4.91 -15.85
CA GLU A 110 -6.90 6.14 -15.49
C GLU A 110 -8.04 5.91 -14.51
N LYS A 111 -8.26 4.66 -14.07
CA LYS A 111 -9.39 4.31 -13.24
C LYS A 111 -9.00 4.22 -11.76
N ARG A 112 -9.68 4.98 -10.91
CA ARG A 112 -9.56 4.83 -9.45
C ARG A 112 -10.15 3.49 -9.04
N ILE A 113 -9.36 2.63 -8.40
CA ILE A 113 -9.79 1.29 -7.98
C ILE A 113 -9.92 1.13 -6.48
N SER A 114 -9.31 2.00 -5.68
CA SER A 114 -9.47 1.92 -4.22
C SER A 114 -9.04 3.20 -3.51
N ALA A 115 -9.55 3.34 -2.29
CA ALA A 115 -9.05 4.29 -1.29
C ALA A 115 -8.93 3.53 0.03
N ALA A 116 -7.87 3.77 0.78
CA ALA A 116 -7.58 3.01 1.98
C ALA A 116 -6.86 3.83 3.04
N LEU A 117 -7.03 3.41 4.29
CA LEU A 117 -6.25 3.89 5.43
C LEU A 117 -5.34 2.76 5.88
N LEU A 118 -4.05 3.01 5.91
CA LEU A 118 -3.04 2.07 6.35
C LEU A 118 -2.46 2.54 7.68
N THR A 119 -2.49 1.68 8.70
CA THR A 119 -1.90 1.95 10.01
C THR A 119 -0.81 0.93 10.28
N VAL A 120 0.40 1.41 10.50
CA VAL A 120 1.56 0.58 10.86
C VAL A 120 1.91 0.88 12.31
N GLU A 121 1.95 -0.16 13.14
CA GLU A 121 2.30 -0.07 14.55
C GLU A 121 3.49 -0.96 14.84
N LEU A 122 4.47 -0.43 15.55
CA LEU A 122 5.68 -1.13 15.94
C LEU A 122 5.77 -1.22 17.46
N VAL A 123 6.02 -2.43 17.95
CA VAL A 123 6.16 -2.71 19.39
C VAL A 123 7.44 -3.50 19.61
N GLU A 124 8.23 -3.14 20.61
CA GLU A 124 9.37 -3.93 21.03
C GLU A 124 8.96 -5.36 21.36
N ASP A 125 9.74 -6.32 20.88
CA ASP A 125 9.54 -7.73 21.14
C ASP A 125 10.92 -8.37 21.35
N GLY A 126 11.35 -8.40 22.62
CA GLY A 126 12.72 -8.78 22.96
C GLY A 126 13.74 -7.87 22.23
N PRO A 127 14.73 -8.45 21.52
CA PRO A 127 15.69 -7.65 20.76
C PRO A 127 15.11 -7.15 19.43
N GLY A 128 13.93 -7.62 19.04
CA GLY A 128 13.31 -7.33 17.75
C GLY A 128 12.06 -6.47 17.87
N THR A 129 11.24 -6.58 16.83
CA THR A 129 10.02 -5.79 16.68
C THR A 129 8.87 -6.66 16.21
N ARG A 130 7.69 -6.47 16.80
CA ARG A 130 6.44 -6.94 16.23
C ARG A 130 5.76 -5.77 15.54
N MET A 131 5.46 -5.96 14.25
CA MET A 131 4.74 -5.00 13.44
C MET A 131 3.32 -5.46 13.21
N THR A 132 2.36 -4.56 13.39
CA THR A 132 0.96 -4.77 13.01
C THR A 132 0.62 -3.75 11.94
N CYS A 133 0.17 -4.23 10.77
CA CYS A 133 -0.30 -3.40 9.68
C CYS A 133 -1.79 -3.64 9.50
N THR A 134 -2.58 -2.60 9.71
CA THR A 134 -4.03 -2.63 9.49
C THR A 134 -4.35 -1.86 8.23
N HIS A 135 -5.01 -2.52 7.28
CA HIS A 135 -5.46 -1.93 6.02
C HIS A 135 -6.99 -1.88 6.02
N GLN A 136 -7.54 -0.67 6.01
CA GLN A 136 -8.99 -0.44 5.95
C GLN A 136 -9.29 0.15 4.57
N GLY A 137 -9.96 -0.60 3.72
CA GLY A 137 -10.10 -0.23 2.32
C GLY A 137 -11.54 -0.17 1.82
N ALA A 138 -11.74 0.72 0.86
CA ALA A 138 -12.89 0.77 0.00
C ALA A 138 -12.42 0.40 -1.42
N PHE A 139 -12.95 -0.69 -1.96
CA PHE A 139 -12.57 -1.23 -3.27
C PHE A 139 -13.69 -0.97 -4.26
N PHE A 140 -13.35 -0.36 -5.40
CA PHE A 140 -14.30 0.03 -6.43
C PHE A 140 -14.31 -0.97 -7.58
N GLU A 141 -15.13 -0.73 -8.59
CA GLU A 141 -15.24 -1.58 -9.77
C GLU A 141 -13.87 -1.73 -10.47
N GLY A 142 -13.54 -2.95 -10.86
CA GLY A 142 -12.28 -3.25 -11.54
C GLY A 142 -11.09 -3.37 -10.60
N SER A 143 -11.30 -3.27 -9.28
CA SER A 143 -10.25 -3.46 -8.29
C SER A 143 -9.81 -4.92 -8.22
N ASP A 144 -8.57 -5.11 -7.76
CA ASP A 144 -8.03 -6.40 -7.35
C ASP A 144 -8.82 -7.06 -6.21
N GLY A 145 -9.46 -6.24 -5.37
CA GLY A 145 -10.19 -6.71 -4.19
C GLY A 145 -9.29 -6.96 -2.98
N PRO A 146 -9.91 -7.16 -1.79
CA PRO A 146 -9.15 -7.22 -0.54
C PRO A 146 -8.19 -8.40 -0.44
N LYS A 147 -8.55 -9.58 -0.96
CA LYS A 147 -7.69 -10.78 -0.85
C LYS A 147 -6.40 -10.63 -1.66
N ILE A 148 -6.50 -10.16 -2.89
CA ILE A 148 -5.33 -9.93 -3.75
C ILE A 148 -4.50 -8.77 -3.19
N ARG A 149 -5.15 -7.72 -2.68
CA ARG A 149 -4.45 -6.61 -2.04
C ARG A 149 -3.65 -7.07 -0.82
N GLU A 150 -4.25 -7.90 0.03
CA GLU A 150 -3.57 -8.48 1.19
C GLU A 150 -2.36 -9.33 0.77
N ALA A 151 -2.52 -10.16 -0.26
CA ALA A 151 -1.42 -10.96 -0.81
C ALA A 151 -0.29 -10.07 -1.34
N GLY A 152 -0.61 -8.97 -1.98
CA GLY A 152 0.36 -7.98 -2.44
C GLY A 152 1.16 -7.35 -1.30
N TRP A 153 0.49 -6.97 -0.23
CA TRP A 153 1.16 -6.44 0.96
C TRP A 153 2.05 -7.48 1.62
N ASN A 154 1.60 -8.74 1.70
CA ASN A 154 2.45 -9.82 2.22
C ASN A 154 3.73 -9.98 1.39
N THR A 155 3.64 -9.90 0.08
CA THR A 155 4.81 -9.95 -0.80
C THR A 155 5.77 -8.78 -0.54
N MET A 156 5.24 -7.57 -0.36
CA MET A 156 6.06 -6.41 0.00
C MET A 156 6.73 -6.59 1.37
N PHE A 157 6.02 -7.11 2.35
CA PHE A 157 6.61 -7.36 3.68
C PHE A 157 7.63 -8.48 3.68
N ASP A 158 7.53 -9.44 2.77
CA ASP A 158 8.60 -10.43 2.55
C ASP A 158 9.89 -9.74 2.09
N LYS A 159 9.78 -8.75 1.23
CA LYS A 159 10.94 -7.94 0.80
C LYS A 159 11.47 -7.07 1.94
N LEU A 160 10.58 -6.50 2.75
CA LEU A 160 10.98 -5.76 3.96
C LEU A 160 11.75 -6.66 4.93
N ALA A 161 11.30 -7.90 5.12
CA ALA A 161 12.00 -8.87 5.96
C ALA A 161 13.43 -9.13 5.48
N LYS A 162 13.65 -9.17 4.18
CA LYS A 162 15.00 -9.30 3.61
C LYS A 162 15.85 -8.06 3.86
N GLU A 163 15.28 -6.87 3.79
CA GLU A 163 15.97 -5.63 4.13
C GLU A 163 16.44 -5.61 5.59
N LEU A 164 15.65 -6.23 6.47
CA LEU A 164 15.87 -6.21 7.92
C LEU A 164 16.57 -7.46 8.47
N ALA A 165 16.95 -8.36 7.61
CA ALA A 165 17.62 -9.59 8.02
C ALA A 165 19.04 -9.35 8.59
#